data_7d21473872121f7e544ca5e1c48c5046
#
_entry.id   7d21473872121f7e544ca5e1c48c5046
#
_cell.length_a   1.000
_cell.length_b   1.000
_cell.length_c   1.000
_cell.angle_alpha   90.00
_cell.angle_beta   90.00
_cell.angle_gamma   90.00
#
_symmetry.space_group_name_H-M   'P 1'
#
loop_
_entity.id
_entity.type
_entity.pdbx_description
1 polymer ?
#
loop_
_entity_poly.entity_id
_entity_poly.type
_entity_poly.pdbx_seq_one_letter_code
_entity_poly.pdbx_strand_id
1 'polypeptide(L)'
;VGTNPCIAVFSAGIPHDKDKTVKFINFENDGFEVQRHVGLVETVSAKDKKQHLLDVWFGRIQAESKFCVETTIEADDEWLHSFYYFNDEIPTEADFEKVIADYLTFEVNMITHGRGYLFGLEVADE
;
A
#
# COMPACT_ATOMS: atom_id res chain seq x y z
N VAL A 1 3.31 8.92 -12.95
CA VAL A 1 2.44 8.97 -11.77
C VAL A 1 1.69 7.67 -11.69
N GLY A 2 1.92 6.89 -10.64
CA GLY A 2 1.19 5.64 -10.41
C GLY A 2 -0.24 5.94 -9.98
N THR A 3 -1.19 5.14 -10.47
CA THR A 3 -2.55 5.10 -9.95
C THR A 3 -2.67 3.89 -9.01
N ASN A 4 -3.39 4.05 -7.89
CA ASN A 4 -3.72 2.95 -7.00
C ASN A 4 -5.18 2.53 -7.27
N PRO A 5 -5.42 1.62 -8.23
CA PRO A 5 -6.75 1.15 -8.51
C PRO A 5 -7.23 0.21 -7.40
N CYS A 6 -8.52 0.21 -7.12
CA CYS A 6 -9.15 -0.79 -6.27
C CYS A 6 -10.19 -1.58 -7.06
N ILE A 7 -10.37 -2.83 -6.65
CA ILE A 7 -11.39 -3.72 -7.21
C ILE A 7 -12.35 -4.08 -6.08
N ALA A 8 -13.63 -3.77 -6.26
CA ALA A 8 -14.67 -4.17 -5.34
C ALA A 8 -15.62 -5.17 -6.02
N VAL A 9 -15.92 -6.26 -5.32
CA VAL A 9 -16.80 -7.33 -5.80
C VAL A 9 -18.06 -7.36 -4.96
N PHE A 10 -19.20 -7.20 -5.60
CA PHE A 10 -20.52 -7.16 -4.97
C PHE A 10 -21.45 -8.26 -5.47
N SER A 11 -22.30 -8.77 -4.59
CA SER A 11 -23.43 -9.61 -4.98
C SER A 11 -24.65 -8.74 -5.23
N ALA A 12 -25.05 -8.59 -6.49
CA ALA A 12 -26.18 -7.75 -6.87
C ALA A 12 -27.50 -8.30 -6.33
N GLY A 13 -28.38 -7.40 -5.87
CA GLY A 13 -29.73 -7.74 -5.42
C GLY A 13 -29.84 -8.42 -4.06
N ILE A 14 -28.73 -8.60 -3.36
CA ILE A 14 -28.71 -9.18 -1.99
C ILE A 14 -28.15 -8.12 -1.04
N PRO A 15 -28.92 -7.60 -0.09
CA PRO A 15 -28.41 -6.71 0.94
C PRO A 15 -27.30 -7.38 1.75
N HIS A 16 -26.30 -6.59 2.15
CA HIS A 16 -25.23 -7.08 3.00
C HIS A 16 -25.75 -7.39 4.39
N ASP A 17 -25.47 -8.59 4.89
CA ASP A 17 -25.76 -8.99 6.25
C ASP A 17 -24.69 -8.39 7.19
N LYS A 18 -25.12 -7.77 8.30
CA LYS A 18 -24.22 -7.12 9.26
C LYS A 18 -23.21 -8.08 9.90
N ASP A 19 -23.59 -9.34 10.04
CA ASP A 19 -22.73 -10.36 10.64
C ASP A 19 -21.80 -11.04 9.63
N LYS A 20 -21.97 -10.72 8.34
CA LYS A 20 -21.14 -11.27 7.28
C LYS A 20 -19.81 -10.53 7.16
N THR A 21 -18.73 -11.29 7.15
CA THR A 21 -17.39 -10.74 6.96
C THR A 21 -17.09 -10.42 5.50
N VAL A 22 -16.24 -9.43 5.30
CA VAL A 22 -15.69 -8.99 4.01
C VAL A 22 -14.18 -9.13 4.05
N LYS A 23 -13.58 -9.56 2.95
CA LYS A 23 -12.12 -9.64 2.80
C LYS A 23 -11.58 -8.36 2.18
N PHE A 24 -10.64 -7.75 2.88
CA PHE A 24 -9.86 -6.62 2.40
C PHE A 24 -8.45 -7.09 2.10
N ILE A 25 -8.05 -7.02 0.84
CA ILE A 25 -6.76 -7.54 0.37
C ILE A 25 -5.89 -6.38 -0.08
N ASN A 26 -4.67 -6.32 0.46
CA ASN A 26 -3.64 -5.39 0.06
C ASN A 26 -2.69 -6.07 -0.94
N PHE A 27 -2.90 -5.82 -2.23
CA PHE A 27 -2.13 -6.43 -3.32
C PHE A 27 -1.16 -5.43 -3.93
N GLU A 28 -0.18 -5.01 -3.14
CA GLU A 28 0.80 -3.97 -3.54
C GLU A 28 1.75 -4.42 -4.64
N ASN A 29 2.08 -5.70 -4.68
CA ASN A 29 3.05 -6.26 -5.61
C ASN A 29 2.44 -7.41 -6.39
N ASP A 30 2.00 -7.12 -7.60
CA ASP A 30 1.38 -8.08 -8.51
C ASP A 30 2.39 -8.91 -9.33
N GLY A 31 3.69 -8.60 -9.18
CA GLY A 31 4.75 -9.28 -9.92
C GLY A 31 4.97 -8.74 -11.32
N PHE A 32 4.43 -7.56 -11.64
CA PHE A 32 4.76 -6.83 -12.86
C PHE A 32 5.77 -5.73 -12.55
N GLU A 33 6.69 -5.50 -13.46
CA GLU A 33 7.72 -4.47 -13.36
C GLU A 33 7.71 -3.57 -14.59
N VAL A 34 7.96 -2.27 -14.37
CA VAL A 34 8.09 -1.31 -15.47
C VAL A 34 9.48 -1.40 -16.06
N GLN A 35 9.60 -1.88 -17.28
CA GLN A 35 10.85 -1.86 -18.03
C GLN A 35 10.90 -0.64 -18.96
N ARG A 36 12.07 0.00 -18.97
CA ARG A 36 12.31 1.18 -19.81
C ARG A 36 12.09 0.83 -21.29
N HIS A 37 11.29 1.65 -21.98
CA HIS A 37 10.91 1.51 -23.40
C HIS A 37 10.02 0.32 -23.76
N VAL A 38 9.68 -0.54 -22.81
CA VAL A 38 8.82 -1.72 -23.03
C VAL A 38 7.47 -1.55 -22.35
N GLY A 39 7.44 -0.91 -21.18
CA GLY A 39 6.24 -0.77 -20.36
C GLY A 39 6.18 -1.82 -19.25
N LEU A 40 4.98 -2.22 -18.89
CA LEU A 40 4.74 -3.18 -17.81
C LEU A 40 4.99 -4.60 -18.30
N VAL A 41 5.89 -5.32 -17.64
CA VAL A 41 6.31 -6.68 -18.01
C VAL A 41 6.06 -7.64 -16.86
N GLU A 42 5.49 -8.80 -17.18
CA GLU A 42 5.27 -9.88 -16.22
C GLU A 42 6.60 -10.51 -15.80
N THR A 43 6.85 -10.58 -14.48
CA THR A 43 8.00 -11.30 -13.93
C THR A 43 7.66 -12.75 -13.64
N VAL A 44 8.67 -13.57 -13.37
CA VAL A 44 8.50 -14.99 -13.03
C VAL A 44 7.59 -15.18 -11.81
N SER A 45 7.60 -14.24 -10.88
CA SER A 45 6.81 -14.30 -9.64
C SER A 45 5.34 -13.90 -9.80
N ALA A 46 4.94 -13.31 -10.92
CA ALA A 46 3.57 -12.79 -11.09
C ALA A 46 2.51 -13.90 -11.02
N LYS A 47 2.80 -15.07 -11.58
CA LYS A 47 1.88 -16.22 -11.54
C LYS A 47 1.65 -16.73 -10.12
N ASP A 48 2.73 -16.84 -9.34
CA ASP A 48 2.66 -17.33 -7.96
C ASP A 48 1.90 -16.32 -7.07
N LYS A 49 2.14 -15.02 -7.26
CA LYS A 49 1.43 -13.96 -6.55
C LYS A 49 -0.06 -13.94 -6.87
N LYS A 50 -0.40 -14.09 -8.15
CA LYS A 50 -1.80 -14.21 -8.57
C LYS A 50 -2.46 -15.45 -7.98
N GLN A 51 -1.75 -16.58 -7.98
CA GLN A 51 -2.28 -17.82 -7.39
C GLN A 51 -2.50 -17.65 -5.88
N HIS A 52 -1.54 -17.05 -5.18
CA HIS A 52 -1.68 -16.74 -3.75
C HIS A 52 -2.92 -15.86 -3.48
N LEU A 53 -3.11 -14.81 -4.25
CA LEU A 53 -4.31 -13.96 -4.16
C LEU A 53 -5.60 -14.76 -4.30
N LEU A 54 -5.68 -15.63 -5.30
CA LEU A 54 -6.85 -16.47 -5.55
C LEU A 54 -7.09 -17.48 -4.43
N ASP A 55 -6.04 -18.07 -3.88
CA ASP A 55 -6.13 -19.02 -2.78
C ASP A 55 -6.63 -18.35 -1.50
N VAL A 56 -6.20 -17.13 -1.22
CA VAL A 56 -6.71 -16.32 -0.10
C VAL A 56 -8.16 -15.89 -0.35
N TRP A 57 -8.47 -15.45 -1.58
CA TRP A 57 -9.82 -15.04 -1.95
C TRP A 57 -10.83 -16.16 -1.77
N PHE A 58 -10.50 -17.36 -2.25
CA PHE A 58 -11.38 -18.54 -2.13
C PHE A 58 -11.30 -19.25 -0.77
N GLY A 59 -10.50 -18.73 0.18
CA GLY A 59 -10.37 -19.30 1.52
C GLY A 59 -9.63 -20.64 1.57
N ARG A 60 -8.80 -20.96 0.56
CA ARG A 60 -8.00 -22.19 0.53
C ARG A 60 -6.81 -22.12 1.47
N ILE A 61 -6.28 -20.92 1.66
CA ILE A 61 -5.19 -20.62 2.59
C ILE A 61 -5.56 -19.40 3.44
N GLN A 62 -5.00 -19.35 4.64
CA GLN A 62 -5.10 -18.18 5.50
C GLN A 62 -3.84 -17.32 5.30
N ALA A 63 -4.04 -16.03 5.01
CA ALA A 63 -2.95 -15.09 4.84
C ALA A 63 -2.67 -14.29 6.12
N GLU A 64 -1.50 -13.70 6.20
CA GLU A 64 -1.16 -12.73 7.23
C GLU A 64 -2.06 -11.48 7.12
N SER A 65 -2.35 -10.84 8.25
CA SER A 65 -3.19 -9.63 8.30
C SER A 65 -2.65 -8.47 7.46
N LYS A 66 -1.34 -8.42 7.25
CA LYS A 66 -0.70 -7.46 6.34
C LYS A 66 -1.18 -7.62 4.89
N PHE A 67 -1.52 -8.83 4.48
CA PHE A 67 -2.03 -9.13 3.13
C PHE A 67 -3.56 -9.13 3.07
N CYS A 68 -4.22 -9.74 4.04
CA CYS A 68 -5.68 -9.87 4.05
C CYS A 68 -6.25 -9.72 5.45
N VAL A 69 -7.20 -8.81 5.60
CA VAL A 69 -8.03 -8.69 6.80
C VAL A 69 -9.44 -9.12 6.45
N GLU A 70 -10.02 -9.99 7.27
CA GLU A 70 -11.42 -10.42 7.13
C GLU A 70 -12.20 -9.95 8.35
N THR A 71 -13.15 -9.05 8.15
CA THR A 71 -13.92 -8.43 9.22
C THR A 71 -15.31 -8.01 8.75
N THR A 72 -16.20 -7.73 9.69
CA THR A 72 -17.47 -7.08 9.41
C THR A 72 -17.27 -5.61 9.05
N ILE A 73 -18.20 -5.02 8.33
CA ILE A 73 -18.15 -3.63 7.88
C ILE A 73 -19.35 -2.84 8.36
N GLU A 74 -19.16 -1.55 8.57
CA GLU A 74 -20.20 -0.57 8.81
C GLU A 74 -20.34 0.38 7.62
N ALA A 75 -21.51 1.05 7.52
CA ALA A 75 -21.78 1.94 6.38
C ALA A 75 -20.85 3.17 6.34
N ASP A 76 -20.40 3.61 7.52
CA ASP A 76 -19.56 4.81 7.69
C ASP A 76 -18.06 4.49 7.69
N ASP A 77 -17.68 3.22 7.53
CA ASP A 77 -16.28 2.80 7.47
C ASP A 77 -15.63 3.20 6.14
N GLU A 78 -14.32 3.41 6.18
CA GLU A 78 -13.51 3.43 4.97
C GLU A 78 -13.24 1.99 4.53
N TRP A 79 -13.83 1.54 3.43
CA TRP A 79 -13.71 0.17 2.96
C TRP A 79 -12.37 -0.09 2.26
N LEU A 80 -11.29 0.06 3.04
CA LEU A 80 -9.90 -0.13 2.61
C LEU A 80 -9.19 -1.08 3.58
N HIS A 81 -8.26 -1.86 3.07
CA HIS A 81 -7.43 -2.74 3.89
C HIS A 81 -6.75 -1.98 5.03
N SER A 82 -6.18 -0.80 4.75
CA SER A 82 -5.47 0.03 5.71
C SER A 82 -6.33 0.57 6.85
N PHE A 83 -7.65 0.64 6.68
CA PHE A 83 -8.57 1.05 7.73
C PHE A 83 -8.74 -0.03 8.81
N TYR A 84 -8.71 -1.31 8.39
CA TYR A 84 -8.93 -2.46 9.29
C TYR A 84 -7.64 -3.14 9.73
N TYR A 85 -6.51 -2.81 9.10
CA TYR A 85 -5.23 -3.39 9.44
C TYR A 85 -4.54 -2.58 10.53
N PHE A 86 -4.28 -3.24 11.66
CA PHE A 86 -3.44 -2.69 12.72
C PHE A 86 -2.04 -3.31 12.62
N ASN A 87 -1.06 -2.44 12.48
CA ASN A 87 0.33 -2.86 12.60
C ASN A 87 0.74 -2.79 14.07
N ASP A 88 0.83 -3.96 14.71
CA ASP A 88 1.28 -4.09 16.09
C ASP A 88 2.82 -4.10 16.22
N GLU A 89 3.54 -3.99 15.10
CA GLU A 89 5.00 -3.91 15.09
C GLU A 89 5.44 -2.60 15.73
N ILE A 90 6.11 -2.71 16.88
CA ILE A 90 6.73 -1.56 17.50
C ILE A 90 7.97 -1.18 16.69
N PRO A 91 8.07 0.05 16.15
CA PRO A 91 9.24 0.46 15.40
C PRO A 91 10.51 0.34 16.25
N THR A 92 11.56 -0.17 15.65
CA THR A 92 12.87 -0.27 16.27
C THR A 92 13.61 1.08 16.20
N GLU A 93 14.67 1.23 16.99
CA GLU A 93 15.55 2.40 16.92
C GLU A 93 16.12 2.58 15.50
N ALA A 94 16.47 1.49 14.82
CA ALA A 94 16.95 1.52 13.44
C ALA A 94 15.90 2.02 12.45
N ASP A 95 14.61 1.75 12.68
CA ASP A 95 13.53 2.26 11.83
C ASP A 95 13.42 3.79 11.97
N PHE A 96 13.53 4.30 13.19
CA PHE A 96 13.55 5.75 13.44
C PHE A 96 14.77 6.42 12.83
N GLU A 97 15.97 5.84 13.01
CA GLU A 97 17.21 6.35 12.41
C GLU A 97 17.10 6.42 10.89
N LYS A 98 16.53 5.38 10.26
CA LYS A 98 16.29 5.36 8.82
C LYS A 98 15.36 6.47 8.37
N VAL A 99 14.24 6.67 9.06
CA VAL A 99 13.27 7.74 8.72
C VAL A 99 13.93 9.12 8.82
N ILE A 100 14.73 9.35 9.87
CA ILE A 100 15.48 10.61 10.04
C ILE A 100 16.50 10.79 8.92
N ALA A 101 17.26 9.76 8.58
CA ALA A 101 18.26 9.81 7.51
C ALA A 101 17.61 10.07 6.14
N ASP A 102 16.49 9.42 5.85
CA ASP A 102 15.73 9.61 4.61
C ASP A 102 15.18 11.04 4.52
N TYR A 103 14.68 11.60 5.63
CA TYR A 103 14.21 12.98 5.68
C TYR A 103 15.35 13.99 5.47
N LEU A 104 16.48 13.82 6.15
CA LEU A 104 17.65 14.69 5.99
C LEU A 104 18.20 14.65 4.56
N THR A 105 18.22 13.46 3.95
CA THR A 105 18.61 13.28 2.56
C THR A 105 17.66 14.02 1.61
N PHE A 106 16.36 13.92 1.87
CA PHE A 106 15.35 14.66 1.12
C PHE A 106 15.56 16.18 1.24
N GLU A 107 15.74 16.69 2.47
CA GLU A 107 15.96 18.11 2.73
C GLU A 107 17.20 18.64 2.03
N VAL A 108 18.34 17.93 2.13
CA VAL A 108 19.60 18.28 1.44
C VAL A 108 19.39 18.30 -0.08
N ASN A 109 18.70 17.30 -0.63
CA ASN A 109 18.43 17.25 -2.07
C ASN A 109 17.55 18.43 -2.52
N MET A 110 16.57 18.82 -1.72
CA MET A 110 15.71 19.97 -2.03
C MET A 110 16.48 21.29 -1.99
N ILE A 111 17.36 21.47 -1.01
CA ILE A 111 18.22 22.65 -0.89
C ILE A 111 19.19 22.75 -2.06
N THR A 112 19.88 21.65 -2.41
CA THR A 112 20.82 21.61 -3.54
C THR A 112 20.15 21.86 -4.89
N HIS A 113 18.84 21.62 -5.02
CA HIS A 113 18.06 21.94 -6.22
C HIS A 113 17.36 23.30 -6.16
N GLY A 114 17.82 24.20 -5.29
CA GLY A 114 17.28 25.57 -5.18
C GLY A 114 15.89 25.68 -4.56
N ARG A 115 15.47 24.68 -3.81
CA ARG A 115 14.16 24.64 -3.12
C ARG A 115 14.27 24.83 -1.61
N GLY A 116 15.38 25.39 -1.13
CA GLY A 116 15.62 25.65 0.30
C GLY A 116 14.57 26.55 0.95
N TYR A 117 13.90 27.40 0.17
CA TYR A 117 12.81 28.27 0.65
C TYR A 117 11.66 27.48 1.30
N LEU A 118 11.45 26.21 0.94
CA LEU A 118 10.41 25.36 1.53
C LEU A 118 10.69 25.05 3.02
N PHE A 119 11.94 25.19 3.45
CA PHE A 119 12.38 24.94 4.82
C PHE A 119 12.70 26.26 5.57
N GLY A 120 12.23 27.40 5.05
CA GLY A 120 12.47 28.71 5.66
C GLY A 120 13.92 29.22 5.53
N LEU A 121 14.69 28.63 4.63
CA LEU A 121 16.02 29.13 4.29
C LEU A 121 15.88 30.27 3.28
N GLU A 122 16.30 31.47 3.67
CA GLU A 122 16.39 32.60 2.75
C GLU A 122 17.45 32.29 1.69
N VAL A 123 17.07 32.39 0.44
CA VAL A 123 18.05 32.40 -0.67
C VAL A 123 18.76 33.74 -0.56
N ALA A 124 20.05 33.73 -0.22
CA ALA A 124 20.84 34.94 -0.30
C ALA A 124 20.90 35.34 -1.80
N ASP A 125 20.23 36.43 -2.14
CA ASP A 125 20.35 37.06 -3.45
C ASP A 125 21.82 37.53 -3.60
N GLU A 126 22.56 36.92 -4.52
CA GLU A 126 23.84 37.45 -5.02
C GLU A 126 23.58 38.53 -6.06
#